data_0477f6fc46318a668480cbe7d36b0558
#
_entry.id   0477f6fc46318a668480cbe7d36b0558
#
_cell.length_a   1.000
_cell.length_b   1.000
_cell.length_c   1.000
_cell.angle_alpha   90.00
_cell.angle_beta   90.00
_cell.angle_gamma   90.00
#
_symmetry.space_group_name_H-M   'P 1'
#
loop_
_entity.id
_entity.type
_entity.pdbx_description
1 polymer ?
#
loop_
_entity_poly.entity_id
_entity_poly.type
_entity_poly.pdbx_seq_one_letter_code
_entity_poly.pdbx_strand_id
1 'polypeptide(L)'
;MDYTKLNVSVLDAIVSLNANAKVGVTTEEDDDTYTVEWLDGTAVIANSAIDAEITRLETEWTNHAYQRARKAKYDLLNQFELMTDDAANSTTTHAEAIAAIKAAHPKP
;
A
#
# COMPACT_ATOMS: atom_id res chain seq x y z
N MET A 1 3.77 -15.71 11.55
CA MET A 1 3.25 -14.79 10.51
C MET A 1 3.10 -15.57 9.22
N ASP A 2 2.01 -15.40 8.52
CA ASP A 2 1.79 -16.05 7.22
C ASP A 2 2.31 -15.12 6.11
N TYR A 3 3.51 -15.39 5.63
CA TYR A 3 4.19 -14.54 4.65
C TYR A 3 3.56 -14.57 3.25
N THR A 4 2.66 -15.51 2.97
CA THR A 4 1.99 -15.59 1.67
C THR A 4 0.72 -14.76 1.59
N LYS A 5 0.16 -14.34 2.75
CA LYS A 5 -1.09 -13.57 2.84
C LYS A 5 -0.86 -12.07 3.11
N LEU A 6 0.37 -11.63 3.11
CA LEU A 6 0.71 -10.23 3.36
C LEU A 6 0.56 -9.38 2.08
N ASN A 7 0.22 -8.11 2.27
CA ASN A 7 0.24 -7.12 1.18
C ASN A 7 1.67 -6.70 0.84
N VAL A 8 2.59 -6.86 1.79
CA VAL A 8 4.02 -6.55 1.66
C VAL A 8 4.79 -7.86 1.74
N SER A 9 5.64 -8.12 0.75
CA SER A 9 6.47 -9.33 0.75
C SER A 9 7.71 -9.17 1.61
N VAL A 10 8.36 -10.30 1.94
CA VAL A 10 9.68 -10.30 2.60
C VAL A 10 10.69 -9.51 1.77
N LEU A 11 10.67 -9.69 0.45
CA LEU A 11 11.56 -8.96 -0.46
C LEU A 11 11.32 -7.45 -0.40
N ASP A 12 10.07 -7.01 -0.34
CA ASP A 12 9.72 -5.58 -0.22
C ASP A 12 10.33 -4.98 1.06
N ALA A 13 10.26 -5.70 2.18
CA ALA A 13 10.85 -5.26 3.45
C ALA A 13 12.37 -5.16 3.35
N ILE A 14 13.03 -6.12 2.74
CA ILE A 14 14.49 -6.12 2.54
C ILE A 14 14.90 -4.93 1.68
N VAL A 15 14.23 -4.70 0.57
CA VAL A 15 14.52 -3.57 -0.32
C VAL A 15 14.24 -2.22 0.35
N SER A 16 13.24 -2.17 1.23
CA SER A 16 12.96 -0.97 2.04
C SER A 16 14.10 -0.65 3.00
N LEU A 17 14.72 -1.67 3.60
CA LEU A 17 15.86 -1.52 4.49
C LEU A 17 17.18 -1.27 3.75
N ASN A 18 17.32 -1.84 2.55
CA ASN A 18 18.50 -1.68 1.69
C ASN A 18 18.07 -1.75 0.22
N ALA A 19 17.93 -0.60 -0.42
CA ALA A 19 17.48 -0.49 -1.81
C ALA A 19 18.42 -1.19 -2.81
N ASN A 20 19.66 -1.44 -2.45
CA ASN A 20 20.66 -2.11 -3.29
C ASN A 20 20.82 -3.61 -2.96
N ALA A 21 19.97 -4.15 -2.10
CA ALA A 21 20.05 -5.56 -1.71
C ALA A 21 19.82 -6.48 -2.91
N LYS A 22 20.69 -7.50 -3.02
CA LYS A 22 20.55 -8.58 -4.00
C LYS A 22 20.37 -9.87 -3.23
N VAL A 23 19.16 -10.42 -3.28
CA VAL A 23 18.78 -11.57 -2.44
C VAL A 23 17.82 -12.49 -3.18
N GLY A 24 17.84 -13.77 -2.77
CA GLY A 24 16.79 -14.72 -3.10
C GLY A 24 16.00 -15.03 -1.82
N VAL A 25 14.67 -15.00 -1.90
CA VAL A 25 13.80 -15.29 -0.76
C VAL A 25 12.97 -16.53 -1.06
N THR A 26 12.99 -17.49 -0.13
CA THR A 26 12.18 -18.72 -0.21
C THR A 26 11.33 -18.81 1.04
N THR A 27 10.00 -18.95 0.87
CA THR A 27 9.09 -19.21 1.97
C THR A 27 9.02 -20.70 2.22
N GLU A 28 9.08 -21.11 3.50
CA GLU A 28 9.00 -22.51 3.89
C GLU A 28 7.58 -23.07 3.69
N GLU A 29 7.45 -24.42 3.72
CA GLU A 29 6.18 -25.11 3.44
C GLU A 29 5.03 -24.72 4.38
N ASP A 30 5.35 -24.32 5.61
CA ASP A 30 4.35 -23.89 6.61
C ASP A 30 3.92 -22.44 6.46
N ASP A 31 4.53 -21.70 5.53
CA ASP A 31 4.31 -20.27 5.28
C ASP A 31 4.61 -19.36 6.49
N ASP A 32 5.11 -19.90 7.59
CA ASP A 32 5.44 -19.17 8.82
C ASP A 32 6.91 -18.79 8.93
N THR A 33 7.75 -19.33 8.04
CA THR A 33 9.19 -19.05 8.02
C THR A 33 9.66 -18.78 6.59
N TYR A 34 10.84 -18.19 6.48
CA TYR A 34 11.47 -17.91 5.20
C TYR A 34 12.99 -17.99 5.33
N THR A 35 13.63 -18.24 4.18
CA THR A 35 15.09 -18.26 4.06
C THR A 35 15.51 -17.20 3.06
N VAL A 36 16.57 -16.45 3.37
CA VAL A 36 17.13 -15.42 2.50
C VAL A 36 18.52 -15.83 2.07
N GLU A 37 18.76 -15.85 0.77
CA GLU A 37 20.08 -16.00 0.20
C GLU A 37 20.64 -14.61 -0.13
N TRP A 38 21.74 -14.25 0.53
CA TRP A 38 22.40 -12.94 0.37
C TRP A 38 23.44 -13.01 -0.73
N LEU A 39 23.22 -12.26 -1.83
CA LEU A 39 24.01 -12.33 -3.05
C LEU A 39 24.88 -11.09 -3.23
N ASP A 40 25.94 -11.23 -4.03
CA ASP A 40 26.80 -10.12 -4.48
C ASP A 40 27.34 -9.25 -3.33
N GLY A 41 27.65 -9.86 -2.19
CA GLY A 41 28.22 -9.16 -1.05
C GLY A 41 27.21 -8.32 -0.25
N THR A 42 25.90 -8.53 -0.48
CA THR A 42 24.87 -7.86 0.28
C THR A 42 24.98 -8.19 1.77
N ALA A 43 25.00 -7.17 2.62
CA ALA A 43 25.07 -7.35 4.06
C ALA A 43 23.82 -8.07 4.59
N VAL A 44 24.03 -9.07 5.44
CA VAL A 44 22.92 -9.84 6.05
C VAL A 44 22.13 -8.95 7.00
N ILE A 45 20.79 -8.95 6.82
CA ILE A 45 19.85 -8.27 7.72
C ILE A 45 19.20 -9.34 8.60
N ALA A 46 19.13 -9.12 9.90
CA ALA A 46 18.52 -10.06 10.82
C ALA A 46 17.02 -10.26 10.51
N ASN A 47 16.52 -11.49 10.62
CA ASN A 47 15.10 -11.79 10.38
C ASN A 47 14.17 -10.95 11.25
N SER A 48 14.57 -10.67 12.51
CA SER A 48 13.78 -9.81 13.41
C SER A 48 13.63 -8.39 12.87
N ALA A 49 14.66 -7.85 12.23
CA ALA A 49 14.59 -6.53 11.60
C ALA A 49 13.70 -6.55 10.35
N ILE A 50 13.76 -7.63 9.57
CA ILE A 50 12.90 -7.81 8.39
C ILE A 50 11.44 -7.92 8.83
N ASP A 51 11.13 -8.71 9.85
CA ASP A 51 9.77 -8.88 10.36
C ASP A 51 9.21 -7.56 10.93
N ALA A 52 10.02 -6.79 11.62
CA ALA A 52 9.63 -5.46 12.11
C ALA A 52 9.31 -4.52 10.96
N GLU A 53 10.08 -4.55 9.88
CA GLU A 53 9.83 -3.74 8.68
C GLU A 53 8.56 -4.18 7.96
N ILE A 54 8.30 -5.49 7.86
CA ILE A 54 7.05 -6.01 7.30
C ILE A 54 5.86 -5.46 8.08
N THR A 55 5.89 -5.51 9.41
CA THR A 55 4.83 -4.98 10.27
C THR A 55 4.62 -3.49 10.05
N ARG A 56 5.71 -2.73 9.95
CA ARG A 56 5.64 -1.29 9.68
C ARG A 56 5.00 -0.99 8.33
N LEU A 57 5.43 -1.69 7.28
CA LEU A 57 4.90 -1.50 5.92
C LEU A 57 3.44 -1.95 5.81
N GLU A 58 3.05 -3.03 6.48
CA GLU A 58 1.64 -3.48 6.56
C GLU A 58 0.76 -2.44 7.27
N THR A 59 1.27 -1.80 8.31
CA THR A 59 0.57 -0.71 9.00
C THR A 59 0.38 0.48 8.09
N GLU A 60 1.41 0.89 7.34
CA GLU A 60 1.30 1.95 6.33
C GLU A 60 0.29 1.60 5.25
N TRP A 61 0.32 0.38 4.75
CA TRP A 61 -0.66 -0.09 3.77
C TRP A 61 -2.08 0.06 4.28
N THR A 62 -2.34 -0.36 5.54
CA THR A 62 -3.66 -0.24 6.17
C THR A 62 -4.06 1.22 6.36
N ASN A 63 -3.14 2.07 6.82
CA ASN A 63 -3.39 3.51 7.01
C ASN A 63 -3.71 4.23 5.70
N HIS A 64 -3.21 3.73 4.57
CA HIS A 64 -3.49 4.29 3.25
C HIS A 64 -4.72 3.66 2.57
N ALA A 65 -5.43 2.75 3.24
CA ALA A 65 -6.64 2.13 2.67
C ALA A 65 -7.69 3.16 2.28
N TYR A 66 -7.85 4.24 3.06
CA TYR A 66 -8.78 5.32 2.74
C TYR A 66 -8.43 6.00 1.41
N GLN A 67 -7.13 6.18 1.12
CA GLN A 67 -6.68 6.80 -0.14
C GLN A 67 -7.01 5.91 -1.33
N ARG A 68 -6.77 4.59 -1.22
CA ARG A 68 -7.11 3.63 -2.28
C ARG A 68 -8.60 3.58 -2.53
N ALA A 69 -9.42 3.57 -1.47
CA ALA A 69 -10.88 3.57 -1.58
C ALA A 69 -11.40 4.86 -2.20
N ARG A 70 -10.86 6.01 -1.79
CA ARG A 70 -11.19 7.31 -2.37
C ARG A 70 -10.84 7.37 -3.84
N LYS A 71 -9.62 6.92 -4.21
CA LYS A 71 -9.17 6.91 -5.61
C LYS A 71 -10.11 6.09 -6.49
N ALA A 72 -10.50 4.90 -6.05
CA ALA A 72 -11.43 4.05 -6.80
C ALA A 72 -12.78 4.76 -7.04
N LYS A 73 -13.28 5.50 -6.03
CA LYS A 73 -14.52 6.27 -6.17
C LYS A 73 -14.34 7.49 -7.05
N TYR A 74 -13.23 8.21 -6.95
CA TYR A 74 -12.95 9.35 -7.83
C TYR A 74 -12.83 8.91 -9.28
N ASP A 75 -12.23 7.74 -9.56
CA ASP A 75 -12.11 7.18 -10.90
C ASP A 75 -13.48 6.81 -11.50
N LEU A 76 -14.48 6.50 -10.66
CA LEU A 76 -15.86 6.26 -11.09
C LEU A 76 -16.63 7.54 -11.40
N LEU A 77 -16.18 8.70 -10.89
CA LEU A 77 -16.80 9.99 -11.17
C LEU A 77 -16.20 10.55 -12.45
N ASN A 78 -17.06 11.03 -13.33
CA ASN A 78 -16.60 11.90 -14.40
C ASN A 78 -16.45 13.32 -13.84
N GLN A 79 -15.32 13.56 -13.15
CA GLN A 79 -15.06 14.84 -12.47
C GLN A 79 -15.08 16.02 -13.43
N PHE A 80 -14.55 15.81 -14.64
CA PHE A 80 -14.54 16.84 -15.67
C PHE A 80 -15.94 17.28 -16.06
N GLU A 81 -16.84 16.32 -16.28
CA GLU A 81 -18.23 16.59 -16.63
C GLU A 81 -18.95 17.28 -15.48
N LEU A 82 -18.77 16.80 -14.22
CA LEU A 82 -19.35 17.42 -13.03
C LEU A 82 -18.89 18.88 -12.86
N MET A 83 -17.60 19.14 -13.05
CA MET A 83 -17.07 20.51 -12.96
C MET A 83 -17.63 21.41 -14.06
N THR A 84 -17.77 20.90 -15.28
CA THR A 84 -18.34 21.63 -16.40
C THR A 84 -19.82 21.92 -16.17
N ASP A 85 -20.60 20.94 -15.69
CA ASP A 85 -22.00 21.10 -15.38
C ASP A 85 -22.20 22.09 -14.22
N ASP A 86 -21.36 22.03 -13.18
CA ASP A 86 -21.41 22.97 -12.07
C ASP A 86 -21.14 24.40 -12.53
N ALA A 87 -20.15 24.60 -13.41
CA ALA A 87 -19.87 25.91 -13.97
C ALA A 87 -21.01 26.44 -14.82
N ALA A 88 -21.65 25.57 -15.63
CA ALA A 88 -22.77 25.93 -16.51
C ALA A 88 -24.06 26.26 -15.73
N ASN A 89 -24.29 25.52 -14.61
CA ASN A 89 -25.56 25.61 -13.86
C ASN A 89 -25.42 26.32 -12.51
N SER A 90 -24.22 26.81 -12.17
CA SER A 90 -23.92 27.42 -10.86
C SER A 90 -24.24 26.48 -9.67
N THR A 91 -23.93 25.20 -9.82
CA THR A 91 -24.18 24.17 -8.82
C THR A 91 -22.89 23.72 -8.15
N THR A 92 -23.00 22.87 -7.11
CA THR A 92 -21.86 22.37 -6.33
C THR A 92 -21.81 20.83 -6.30
N THR A 93 -22.37 20.16 -7.30
CA THR A 93 -22.47 18.70 -7.35
C THR A 93 -21.11 18.01 -7.30
N HIS A 94 -20.07 18.57 -7.92
CA HIS A 94 -18.72 18.02 -7.85
C HIS A 94 -18.19 18.07 -6.41
N ALA A 95 -18.28 19.21 -5.73
CA ALA A 95 -17.83 19.36 -4.35
C ALA A 95 -18.61 18.45 -3.40
N GLU A 96 -19.92 18.31 -3.59
CA GLU A 96 -20.77 17.43 -2.79
C GLU A 96 -20.38 15.96 -2.99
N ALA A 97 -20.11 15.53 -4.23
CA ALA A 97 -19.67 14.16 -4.53
C ALA A 97 -18.32 13.85 -3.87
N ILE A 98 -17.35 14.77 -3.94
CA ILE A 98 -16.04 14.62 -3.29
C ILE A 98 -16.20 14.56 -1.77
N ALA A 99 -17.03 15.42 -1.16
CA ALA A 99 -17.29 15.42 0.27
C ALA A 99 -17.93 14.11 0.73
N ALA A 100 -18.87 13.55 -0.02
CA ALA A 100 -19.50 12.26 0.28
C ALA A 100 -18.49 11.11 0.26
N ILE A 101 -17.58 11.08 -0.71
CA ILE A 101 -16.53 10.07 -0.81
C ILE A 101 -15.57 10.17 0.39
N LYS A 102 -15.16 11.37 0.75
CA LYS A 102 -14.28 11.58 1.92
C LYS A 102 -14.96 11.17 3.23
N ALA A 103 -16.25 11.41 3.37
CA ALA A 103 -17.02 11.01 4.55
C ALA A 103 -17.18 9.49 4.64
N ALA A 104 -17.34 8.81 3.49
CA ALA A 104 -17.44 7.34 3.44
C ALA A 104 -16.10 6.63 3.70
N HIS A 105 -14.99 7.30 3.41
CA HIS A 105 -13.63 6.75 3.55
C HIS A 105 -12.74 7.72 4.32
N PRO A 106 -12.97 7.89 5.63
CA PRO A 106 -12.24 8.87 6.43
C PRO A 106 -10.76 8.51 6.59
N LYS A 107 -9.95 9.53 6.73
CA LYS A 107 -8.54 9.37 7.08
C LYS A 107 -8.44 8.81 8.51
N PRO A 108 -7.59 7.75 8.73
CA PRO A 108 -7.41 7.20 10.07
C PRO A 108 -6.74 8.18 11.04
#